data_36e9fa11c74f0673e801c1d1f804011e
#
_entry.id   36e9fa11c74f0673e801c1d1f804011e
#
_cell.length_a   1.000
_cell.length_b   1.000
_cell.length_c   1.000
_cell.angle_alpha   90.00
_cell.angle_beta   90.00
_cell.angle_gamma   90.00
#
_symmetry.space_group_name_H-M   'P 1'
#
loop_
_entity.id
_entity.type
_entity.pdbx_description
1 polymer ?
#
loop_
_entity_poly.entity_id
_entity_poly.type
_entity_poly.pdbx_seq_one_letter_code
_entity_poly.pdbx_strand_id
1 'polypeptide(L)'
;MKNGLLASLSPPDLDILLANLEPLDLAHGQILHQPFEKISHAYFFLGGLSSEVIRDSGGQRVEIGCIGREGLSGLPLLLGVGEAPHQAFMQIGGPALRIRAEAFERILRDHPAIRSALLKFVHIFMMQVASTALADARYTINERLARWILMAHDRTGDDDLPLTHDFLALMLGVRRPSVTTALHILEGKALIRSSRGTVTLRDRQGLERLAGGSYGFAEAEYRRVIG
;
A
#
# COMPACT_ATOMS: atom_id res chain seq x y z
N MET A 1 12.19 7.18 -13.31
CA MET A 1 11.35 7.55 -12.15
C MET A 1 11.03 6.28 -11.37
N LYS A 2 11.23 6.26 -10.03
CA LYS A 2 10.97 5.05 -9.22
C LYS A 2 9.49 4.88 -8.83
N ASN A 3 8.69 5.95 -8.84
CA ASN A 3 7.26 5.87 -8.59
C ASN A 3 6.51 5.61 -9.89
N GLY A 4 5.74 4.51 -9.96
CA GLY A 4 5.07 4.07 -11.18
C GLY A 4 3.98 5.03 -11.65
N LEU A 5 3.23 5.62 -10.71
CA LEU A 5 2.17 6.56 -11.06
C LEU A 5 2.74 7.86 -11.66
N LEU A 6 3.82 8.41 -11.08
CA LEU A 6 4.51 9.56 -11.66
C LEU A 6 5.14 9.22 -13.02
N ALA A 7 5.68 7.99 -13.17
CA ALA A 7 6.28 7.54 -14.42
C ALA A 7 5.25 7.41 -15.57
N SER A 8 3.97 7.24 -15.26
CA SER A 8 2.87 7.12 -16.24
C SER A 8 2.39 8.47 -16.79
N LEU A 9 2.82 9.59 -16.21
CA LEU A 9 2.44 10.93 -16.66
C LEU A 9 3.20 11.34 -17.93
N SER A 10 2.58 12.23 -18.71
CA SER A 10 3.30 12.90 -19.80
C SER A 10 4.46 13.74 -19.27
N PRO A 11 5.57 13.93 -20.00
CA PRO A 11 6.67 14.75 -19.53
C PRO A 11 6.26 16.15 -19.06
N PRO A 12 5.39 16.92 -19.76
CA PRO A 12 4.94 18.22 -19.27
C PRO A 12 4.15 18.16 -17.95
N ASP A 13 3.27 17.15 -17.81
CA ASP A 13 2.49 16.96 -16.59
C ASP A 13 3.37 16.57 -15.39
N LEU A 14 4.37 15.73 -15.65
CA LEU A 14 5.36 15.33 -14.65
C LEU A 14 6.17 16.53 -14.16
N ASP A 15 6.64 17.40 -15.08
CA ASP A 15 7.44 18.60 -14.74
C ASP A 15 6.64 19.55 -13.84
N ILE A 16 5.32 19.72 -14.09
CA ILE A 16 4.44 20.53 -13.25
C ILE A 16 4.39 19.97 -11.81
N LEU A 17 4.24 18.65 -11.65
CA LEU A 17 4.24 18.04 -10.33
C LEU A 17 5.60 18.13 -9.67
N LEU A 18 6.69 17.80 -10.39
CA LEU A 18 8.05 17.82 -9.85
C LEU A 18 8.47 19.18 -9.31
N ALA A 19 8.02 20.28 -9.93
CA ALA A 19 8.28 21.65 -9.46
C ALA A 19 7.69 21.95 -8.07
N ASN A 20 6.74 21.13 -7.59
CA ASN A 20 6.04 21.29 -6.30
C ASN A 20 6.29 20.12 -5.34
N LEU A 21 7.08 19.12 -5.74
CA LEU A 21 7.40 17.95 -4.94
C LEU A 21 8.68 18.14 -4.15
N GLU A 22 8.64 17.84 -2.86
CA GLU A 22 9.78 17.89 -1.94
C GLU A 22 10.23 16.46 -1.60
N PRO A 23 11.52 16.10 -1.77
CA PRO A 23 12.03 14.81 -1.36
C PRO A 23 12.14 14.72 0.17
N LEU A 24 11.85 13.52 0.71
CA LEU A 24 12.01 13.22 2.13
C LEU A 24 12.20 11.72 2.33
N ASP A 25 12.72 11.34 3.51
CA ASP A 25 12.71 9.97 4.00
C ASP A 25 11.65 9.83 5.09
N LEU A 26 10.78 8.82 4.94
CA LEU A 26 9.72 8.50 5.88
C LEU A 26 10.16 7.33 6.76
N ALA A 27 10.14 7.54 8.08
CA ALA A 27 10.52 6.51 9.05
C ALA A 27 9.43 5.44 9.20
N HIS A 28 9.83 4.22 9.61
CA HIS A 28 8.88 3.20 10.06
C HIS A 28 7.98 3.75 11.18
N GLY A 29 6.68 3.50 11.09
CA GLY A 29 5.67 3.99 12.04
C GLY A 29 5.29 5.46 11.88
N GLN A 30 5.91 6.20 10.96
CA GLN A 30 5.55 7.61 10.73
C GLN A 30 4.13 7.72 10.22
N ILE A 31 3.32 8.53 10.92
CA ILE A 31 1.93 8.79 10.55
C ILE A 31 1.91 9.82 9.41
N LEU A 32 1.16 9.52 8.36
CA LEU A 32 0.96 10.38 7.20
C LEU A 32 -0.31 11.24 7.36
N HIS A 33 -1.38 10.65 7.88
CA HIS A 33 -2.56 11.35 8.37
C HIS A 33 -3.31 10.54 9.43
N GLN A 34 -4.00 11.24 10.31
CA GLN A 34 -4.87 10.68 11.35
C GLN A 34 -6.34 10.68 10.90
N PRO A 35 -7.18 9.80 11.47
CA PRO A 35 -8.62 9.81 11.19
C PRO A 35 -9.23 11.15 11.57
N PHE A 36 -10.07 11.70 10.67
CA PHE A 36 -10.83 12.94 10.86
C PHE A 36 -9.97 14.19 11.10
N GLU A 37 -8.67 14.12 10.81
CA GLU A 37 -7.78 15.29 10.78
C GLU A 37 -7.55 15.76 9.35
N LYS A 38 -7.27 17.07 9.18
CA LYS A 38 -6.93 17.64 7.88
C LYS A 38 -5.68 16.95 7.30
N ILE A 39 -5.80 16.42 6.11
CA ILE A 39 -4.67 15.86 5.36
C ILE A 39 -3.80 17.01 4.86
N SER A 40 -2.59 17.11 5.35
CA SER A 40 -1.68 18.21 5.04
C SER A 40 -0.87 18.00 3.77
N HIS A 41 -0.62 16.76 3.38
CA HIS A 41 0.23 16.39 2.24
C HIS A 41 -0.28 15.15 1.51
N ALA A 42 0.01 15.07 0.21
CA ALA A 42 0.05 13.81 -0.53
C ALA A 42 1.50 13.32 -0.64
N TYR A 43 1.70 11.98 -0.67
CA TYR A 43 3.01 11.35 -0.69
C TYR A 43 3.11 10.36 -1.84
N PHE A 44 4.07 10.55 -2.75
CA PHE A 44 4.43 9.63 -3.82
C PHE A 44 5.63 8.80 -3.37
N PHE A 45 5.45 7.49 -3.19
CA PHE A 45 6.51 6.65 -2.65
C PHE A 45 7.54 6.28 -3.73
N LEU A 46 8.82 6.38 -3.38
CA LEU A 46 9.95 5.91 -4.18
C LEU A 46 10.49 4.58 -3.65
N GLY A 47 10.08 4.20 -2.45
CA GLY A 47 10.37 2.97 -1.74
C GLY A 47 9.56 2.90 -0.44
N GLY A 48 9.65 1.78 0.26
CA GLY A 48 8.86 1.54 1.47
C GLY A 48 7.41 1.16 1.16
N LEU A 49 6.58 1.15 2.20
CA LEU A 49 5.19 0.71 2.17
C LEU A 49 4.38 1.49 3.20
N SER A 50 3.27 2.10 2.80
CA SER A 50 2.27 2.64 3.72
C SER A 50 1.09 1.69 3.86
N SER A 51 0.43 1.77 5.03
CA SER A 51 -0.81 1.05 5.33
C SER A 51 -1.94 2.03 5.56
N GLU A 52 -3.09 1.76 4.95
CA GLU A 52 -4.34 2.47 5.17
C GLU A 52 -5.19 1.61 6.12
N VAL A 53 -5.42 2.10 7.34
CA VAL A 53 -6.01 1.33 8.45
C VAL A 53 -7.28 1.98 8.95
N ILE A 54 -8.36 1.22 8.97
CA ILE A 54 -9.61 1.65 9.59
C ILE A 54 -9.72 1.10 11.02
N ARG A 55 -10.41 1.83 11.88
CA ARG A 55 -10.71 1.43 13.26
C ARG A 55 -12.22 1.45 13.47
N ASP A 56 -12.75 0.39 14.08
CA ASP A 56 -14.15 0.37 14.51
C ASP A 56 -14.36 1.12 15.84
N SER A 57 -15.62 1.24 16.27
CA SER A 57 -15.98 1.87 17.55
C SER A 57 -15.47 1.10 18.79
N GLY A 58 -15.14 -0.19 18.66
CA GLY A 58 -14.54 -1.03 19.69
C GLY A 58 -13.02 -0.91 19.76
N GLY A 59 -12.40 -0.10 18.89
CA GLY A 59 -10.96 0.08 18.83
C GLY A 59 -10.20 -1.01 18.05
N GLN A 60 -10.91 -1.98 17.45
CA GLN A 60 -10.30 -2.97 16.56
C GLN A 60 -9.82 -2.30 15.28
N ARG A 61 -8.63 -2.68 14.83
CA ARG A 61 -8.03 -2.11 13.62
C ARG A 61 -7.79 -3.19 12.58
N VAL A 62 -8.00 -2.82 11.31
CA VAL A 62 -7.69 -3.68 10.18
C VAL A 62 -7.14 -2.83 9.03
N GLU A 63 -6.17 -3.36 8.30
CA GLU A 63 -5.71 -2.74 7.07
C GLU A 63 -6.75 -2.96 5.96
N ILE A 64 -7.11 -1.88 5.30
CA ILE A 64 -7.99 -1.92 4.12
C ILE A 64 -7.21 -1.96 2.81
N GLY A 65 -5.96 -1.52 2.84
CA GLY A 65 -5.04 -1.54 1.71
C GLY A 65 -3.67 -1.00 2.07
N CYS A 66 -2.72 -1.24 1.21
CA CYS A 66 -1.36 -0.73 1.31
C CYS A 66 -0.91 -0.08 0.01
N ILE A 67 -0.02 0.90 0.10
CA ILE A 67 0.48 1.69 -1.04
C ILE A 67 2.01 1.76 -0.94
N GLY A 68 2.67 1.52 -2.06
CA GLY A 68 4.12 1.65 -2.20
C GLY A 68 4.48 2.45 -3.44
N ARG A 69 5.58 2.07 -4.09
CA ARG A 69 6.12 2.77 -5.27
C ARG A 69 5.19 2.81 -6.49
N GLU A 70 4.09 2.09 -6.49
CA GLU A 70 3.07 2.12 -7.56
C GLU A 70 2.14 3.32 -7.47
N GLY A 71 2.08 4.03 -6.32
CA GLY A 71 1.02 5.00 -6.08
C GLY A 71 1.37 6.16 -5.17
N LEU A 72 0.31 6.70 -4.56
CA LEU A 72 0.40 7.81 -3.62
C LEU A 72 -0.54 7.61 -2.43
N SER A 73 -0.16 8.07 -1.22
CA SER A 73 -1.05 8.27 -0.07
C SER A 73 -1.59 9.71 -0.05
N GLY A 74 -2.77 9.88 0.55
CA GLY A 74 -3.54 11.13 0.47
C GLY A 74 -4.60 11.07 -0.62
N LEU A 75 -5.10 9.87 -0.96
CA LEU A 75 -6.15 9.64 -1.97
C LEU A 75 -7.40 10.52 -1.80
N PRO A 76 -7.88 10.82 -0.57
CA PRO A 76 -9.03 11.70 -0.40
C PRO A 76 -8.85 13.07 -1.06
N LEU A 77 -7.64 13.63 -1.09
CA LEU A 77 -7.37 14.93 -1.76
C LEU A 77 -7.67 14.87 -3.27
N LEU A 78 -7.45 13.72 -3.94
CA LEU A 78 -7.81 13.53 -5.35
C LEU A 78 -9.32 13.60 -5.59
N LEU A 79 -10.10 13.23 -4.56
CA LEU A 79 -11.56 13.23 -4.58
C LEU A 79 -12.15 14.55 -4.09
N GLY A 80 -11.31 15.52 -3.70
CA GLY A 80 -11.74 16.80 -3.14
C GLY A 80 -12.17 16.71 -1.68
N VAL A 81 -11.71 15.68 -0.95
CA VAL A 81 -12.00 15.48 0.47
C VAL A 81 -10.74 15.75 1.28
N GLY A 82 -10.78 16.75 2.16
CA GLY A 82 -9.61 17.23 2.91
C GLY A 82 -9.27 16.41 4.16
N GLU A 83 -10.07 15.40 4.52
CA GLU A 83 -9.91 14.53 5.67
C GLU A 83 -10.37 13.10 5.34
N ALA A 84 -10.04 12.12 6.17
CA ALA A 84 -10.45 10.74 5.96
C ALA A 84 -10.79 10.05 7.30
N PRO A 85 -11.71 9.05 7.30
CA PRO A 85 -12.05 8.32 8.53
C PRO A 85 -11.02 7.25 8.90
N HIS A 86 -9.98 7.07 8.11
CA HIS A 86 -8.93 6.09 8.31
C HIS A 86 -7.57 6.75 8.60
N GLN A 87 -6.65 5.99 9.15
CA GLN A 87 -5.26 6.39 9.39
C GLN A 87 -4.38 5.88 8.24
N ALA A 88 -3.42 6.70 7.80
CA ALA A 88 -2.31 6.25 6.97
C ALA A 88 -0.99 6.38 7.74
N PHE A 89 -0.13 5.36 7.68
CA PHE A 89 1.19 5.38 8.30
C PHE A 89 2.18 4.49 7.54
N MET A 90 3.47 4.78 7.70
CA MET A 90 4.53 3.99 7.07
C MET A 90 4.74 2.66 7.79
N GLN A 91 4.43 1.60 7.09
CA GLN A 91 4.68 0.22 7.52
C GLN A 91 6.16 -0.14 7.37
N ILE A 92 6.72 0.15 6.23
CA ILE A 92 8.13 0.01 5.92
C ILE A 92 8.61 1.40 5.52
N GLY A 93 9.59 1.94 6.24
CA GLY A 93 10.15 3.25 5.95
C GLY A 93 10.81 3.29 4.57
N GLY A 94 10.92 4.48 4.00
CA GLY A 94 11.57 4.64 2.70
C GLY A 94 11.49 6.05 2.14
N PRO A 95 12.19 6.30 1.02
CA PRO A 95 12.17 7.59 0.35
C PRO A 95 10.83 7.86 -0.32
N ALA A 96 10.41 9.11 -0.29
CA ALA A 96 9.19 9.60 -0.91
C ALA A 96 9.36 11.03 -1.44
N LEU A 97 8.39 11.46 -2.23
CA LEU A 97 8.19 12.85 -2.63
C LEU A 97 6.84 13.30 -2.04
N ARG A 98 6.81 14.42 -1.35
CA ARG A 98 5.58 14.98 -0.81
C ARG A 98 5.19 16.28 -1.49
N ILE A 99 3.90 16.56 -1.50
CA ILE A 99 3.33 17.83 -1.94
C ILE A 99 2.31 18.32 -0.90
N ARG A 100 2.30 19.61 -0.59
CA ARG A 100 1.30 20.22 0.28
C ARG A 100 -0.10 20.10 -0.33
N ALA A 101 -1.10 19.81 0.50
CA ALA A 101 -2.49 19.64 0.06
C ALA A 101 -2.99 20.81 -0.80
N GLU A 102 -2.76 22.05 -0.35
CA GLU A 102 -3.22 23.25 -1.06
C GLU A 102 -2.57 23.40 -2.45
N ALA A 103 -1.28 23.05 -2.57
CA ALA A 103 -0.57 23.07 -3.86
C ALA A 103 -1.08 21.95 -4.78
N PHE A 104 -1.30 20.75 -4.21
CA PHE A 104 -1.82 19.60 -4.93
C PHE A 104 -3.24 19.87 -5.46
N GLU A 105 -4.16 20.34 -4.63
CA GLU A 105 -5.53 20.71 -5.02
C GLU A 105 -5.56 21.77 -6.12
N ARG A 106 -4.66 22.78 -6.06
CA ARG A 106 -4.52 23.79 -7.12
C ARG A 106 -4.10 23.14 -8.44
N ILE A 107 -3.07 22.28 -8.43
CA ILE A 107 -2.61 21.57 -9.63
C ILE A 107 -3.74 20.71 -10.21
N LEU A 108 -4.46 19.96 -9.37
CA LEU A 108 -5.56 19.11 -9.83
C LEU A 108 -6.71 19.90 -10.48
N ARG A 109 -6.96 21.13 -10.01
CA ARG A 109 -7.96 22.03 -10.58
C ARG A 109 -7.49 22.64 -11.89
N ASP A 110 -6.25 23.11 -11.93
CA ASP A 110 -5.71 23.86 -13.06
C ASP A 110 -5.23 22.92 -14.21
N HIS A 111 -4.96 21.65 -13.91
CA HIS A 111 -4.46 20.63 -14.85
C HIS A 111 -5.34 19.37 -14.85
N PRO A 112 -6.49 19.36 -15.56
CA PRO A 112 -7.42 18.22 -15.58
C PRO A 112 -6.80 16.91 -16.10
N ALA A 113 -5.78 16.98 -16.95
CA ALA A 113 -5.06 15.80 -17.46
C ALA A 113 -4.33 15.07 -16.32
N ILE A 114 -3.61 15.82 -15.46
CA ILE A 114 -2.95 15.27 -14.26
C ILE A 114 -3.99 14.63 -13.35
N ARG A 115 -5.08 15.36 -13.05
CA ARG A 115 -6.16 14.82 -12.23
C ARG A 115 -6.71 13.51 -12.78
N SER A 116 -7.01 13.47 -14.07
CA SER A 116 -7.54 12.25 -14.73
C SER A 116 -6.57 11.07 -14.64
N ALA A 117 -5.27 11.31 -14.83
CA ALA A 117 -4.25 10.27 -14.72
C ALA A 117 -4.15 9.74 -13.29
N LEU A 118 -4.11 10.62 -12.29
CA LEU A 118 -4.01 10.22 -10.88
C LEU A 118 -5.29 9.53 -10.36
N LEU A 119 -6.47 9.88 -10.86
CA LEU A 119 -7.73 9.21 -10.51
C LEU A 119 -7.78 7.74 -10.94
N LYS A 120 -7.02 7.34 -11.95
CA LYS A 120 -6.87 5.92 -12.29
C LYS A 120 -6.33 5.11 -11.13
N PHE A 121 -5.41 5.68 -10.34
CA PHE A 121 -4.89 5.01 -9.15
C PHE A 121 -5.94 4.85 -8.04
N VAL A 122 -6.87 5.79 -7.90
CA VAL A 122 -8.01 5.61 -6.98
C VAL A 122 -8.82 4.37 -7.36
N HIS A 123 -9.09 4.17 -8.66
CA HIS A 123 -9.76 2.95 -9.14
C HIS A 123 -8.96 1.69 -8.76
N ILE A 124 -7.65 1.68 -8.97
CA ILE A 124 -6.79 0.55 -8.62
C ILE A 124 -6.83 0.27 -7.11
N PHE A 125 -6.76 1.31 -6.29
CA PHE A 125 -6.87 1.16 -4.83
C PHE A 125 -8.22 0.59 -4.41
N MET A 126 -9.33 1.02 -5.04
CA MET A 126 -10.65 0.42 -4.82
C MET A 126 -10.66 -1.08 -5.19
N MET A 127 -10.00 -1.48 -6.27
CA MET A 127 -9.88 -2.90 -6.64
C MET A 127 -9.05 -3.68 -5.62
N GLN A 128 -8.00 -3.07 -5.07
CA GLN A 128 -7.22 -3.68 -3.99
C GLN A 128 -8.08 -3.89 -2.72
N VAL A 129 -8.86 -2.87 -2.31
CA VAL A 129 -9.80 -2.97 -1.17
C VAL A 129 -10.86 -4.05 -1.41
N ALA A 130 -11.45 -4.10 -2.59
CA ALA A 130 -12.42 -5.13 -2.95
C ALA A 130 -11.80 -6.54 -2.91
N SER A 131 -10.55 -6.69 -3.40
CA SER A 131 -9.81 -7.96 -3.34
C SER A 131 -9.47 -8.35 -1.90
N THR A 132 -9.20 -7.37 -1.02
CA THR A 132 -8.99 -7.62 0.41
C THR A 132 -10.27 -8.12 1.06
N ALA A 133 -11.41 -7.48 0.81
CA ALA A 133 -12.72 -7.94 1.33
C ALA A 133 -13.07 -9.36 0.85
N LEU A 134 -12.81 -9.68 -0.43
CA LEU A 134 -12.97 -11.02 -0.96
C LEU A 134 -12.06 -12.03 -0.26
N ALA A 135 -10.79 -11.67 -0.06
CA ALA A 135 -9.81 -12.53 0.58
C ALA A 135 -10.21 -12.82 2.04
N ASP A 136 -10.66 -11.81 2.77
CA ASP A 136 -11.10 -11.95 4.15
C ASP A 136 -12.34 -12.85 4.29
N ALA A 137 -13.24 -12.82 3.31
CA ALA A 137 -14.47 -13.60 3.33
C ALA A 137 -14.29 -15.06 2.87
N ARG A 138 -13.29 -15.38 2.04
CA ARG A 138 -13.24 -16.65 1.30
C ARG A 138 -11.96 -17.45 1.48
N TYR A 139 -10.87 -16.84 1.91
CA TYR A 139 -9.55 -17.46 1.92
C TYR A 139 -9.05 -17.70 3.34
N THR A 140 -8.26 -18.75 3.51
CA THR A 140 -7.63 -19.09 4.79
C THR A 140 -6.55 -18.08 5.18
N ILE A 141 -6.16 -18.06 6.44
CA ILE A 141 -5.09 -17.19 6.96
C ILE A 141 -3.78 -17.40 6.18
N ASN A 142 -3.47 -18.64 5.79
CA ASN A 142 -2.24 -18.96 5.04
C ASN A 142 -2.25 -18.33 3.65
N GLU A 143 -3.38 -18.41 2.94
CA GLU A 143 -3.56 -17.83 1.61
C GLU A 143 -3.51 -16.30 1.68
N ARG A 144 -4.17 -15.71 2.68
CA ARG A 144 -4.17 -14.27 2.92
C ARG A 144 -2.79 -13.75 3.29
N LEU A 145 -2.03 -14.49 4.10
CA LEU A 145 -0.64 -14.17 4.45
C LEU A 145 0.26 -14.24 3.22
N ALA A 146 0.13 -15.27 2.38
CA ALA A 146 0.87 -15.39 1.13
C ALA A 146 0.58 -14.22 0.19
N ARG A 147 -0.71 -13.87 0.01
CA ARG A 147 -1.13 -12.67 -0.75
C ARG A 147 -0.46 -11.41 -0.22
N TRP A 148 -0.49 -11.19 1.08
CA TRP A 148 0.03 -9.97 1.68
C TRP A 148 1.56 -9.86 1.51
N ILE A 149 2.30 -10.96 1.68
CA ILE A 149 3.76 -11.02 1.44
C ILE A 149 4.08 -10.67 -0.01
N LEU A 150 3.32 -11.20 -0.98
CA LEU A 150 3.47 -10.88 -2.40
C LEU A 150 3.21 -9.40 -2.67
N MET A 151 2.14 -8.84 -2.11
CA MET A 151 1.82 -7.42 -2.25
C MET A 151 2.90 -6.52 -1.68
N ALA A 152 3.47 -6.87 -0.53
CA ALA A 152 4.57 -6.12 0.08
C ALA A 152 5.85 -6.21 -0.78
N HIS A 153 6.19 -7.41 -1.25
CA HIS A 153 7.33 -7.64 -2.14
C HIS A 153 7.22 -6.83 -3.45
N ASP A 154 6.04 -6.79 -4.10
CA ASP A 154 5.83 -6.01 -5.33
C ASP A 154 6.11 -4.51 -5.12
N ARG A 155 5.77 -3.99 -3.93
CA ARG A 155 5.86 -2.57 -3.60
C ARG A 155 7.24 -2.16 -3.14
N THR A 156 7.94 -3.01 -2.40
CA THR A 156 9.30 -2.72 -1.92
C THR A 156 10.35 -3.12 -2.94
N GLY A 157 10.17 -4.26 -3.60
CA GLY A 157 11.14 -4.89 -4.49
C GLY A 157 12.25 -5.62 -3.75
N ASP A 158 12.12 -5.80 -2.42
CA ASP A 158 13.08 -6.46 -1.55
C ASP A 158 12.53 -7.82 -1.10
N ASP A 159 13.37 -8.86 -1.14
CA ASP A 159 13.01 -10.18 -0.63
C ASP A 159 12.92 -10.21 0.89
N ASP A 160 13.70 -9.36 1.58
CA ASP A 160 13.70 -9.21 3.03
C ASP A 160 12.70 -8.14 3.46
N LEU A 161 11.57 -8.57 3.99
CA LEU A 161 10.48 -7.69 4.44
C LEU A 161 10.56 -7.52 5.96
N PRO A 162 10.76 -6.31 6.49
CA PRO A 162 10.78 -6.03 7.93
C PRO A 162 9.37 -6.10 8.52
N LEU A 163 8.90 -7.31 8.84
CA LEU A 163 7.54 -7.62 9.26
C LEU A 163 7.55 -8.28 10.64
N THR A 164 6.83 -7.69 11.59
CA THR A 164 6.61 -8.30 12.90
C THR A 164 5.30 -9.10 12.92
N HIS A 165 5.21 -10.10 13.82
CA HIS A 165 3.97 -10.87 14.00
C HIS A 165 2.79 -10.00 14.43
N ASP A 166 3.04 -8.98 15.25
CA ASP A 166 1.98 -8.05 15.69
C ASP A 166 1.44 -7.22 14.53
N PHE A 167 2.34 -6.82 13.63
CA PHE A 167 1.96 -6.11 12.44
C PHE A 167 1.17 -6.99 11.47
N LEU A 168 1.67 -8.19 11.17
CA LEU A 168 0.93 -9.15 10.34
C LEU A 168 -0.45 -9.49 10.93
N ALA A 169 -0.57 -9.53 12.27
CA ALA A 169 -1.85 -9.72 12.94
C ALA A 169 -2.82 -8.55 12.67
N LEU A 170 -2.31 -7.32 12.69
CA LEU A 170 -3.10 -6.13 12.32
C LEU A 170 -3.55 -6.20 10.85
N MET A 171 -2.64 -6.52 9.92
CA MET A 171 -2.93 -6.61 8.49
C MET A 171 -4.00 -7.64 8.16
N LEU A 172 -3.90 -8.81 8.80
CA LEU A 172 -4.80 -9.93 8.53
C LEU A 172 -6.08 -9.88 9.38
N GLY A 173 -6.20 -8.92 10.31
CA GLY A 173 -7.34 -8.86 11.23
C GLY A 173 -7.48 -10.10 12.11
N VAL A 174 -6.37 -10.73 12.50
CA VAL A 174 -6.34 -11.98 13.27
C VAL A 174 -5.49 -11.85 14.53
N ARG A 175 -5.57 -12.84 15.44
CA ARG A 175 -4.72 -12.86 16.62
C ARG A 175 -3.28 -13.27 16.28
N ARG A 176 -2.31 -12.70 16.98
CA ARG A 176 -0.86 -13.00 16.82
C ARG A 176 -0.50 -14.49 16.78
N PRO A 177 -1.06 -15.38 17.64
CA PRO A 177 -0.78 -16.82 17.55
C PRO A 177 -1.15 -17.43 16.20
N SER A 178 -2.23 -16.97 15.57
CA SER A 178 -2.65 -17.45 14.23
C SER A 178 -1.63 -17.07 13.16
N VAL A 179 -1.04 -15.87 13.26
CA VAL A 179 0.07 -15.44 12.37
C VAL A 179 1.29 -16.32 12.57
N THR A 180 1.67 -16.58 13.81
CA THR A 180 2.82 -17.44 14.12
C THR A 180 2.65 -18.84 13.50
N THR A 181 1.46 -19.44 13.65
CA THR A 181 1.15 -20.73 13.03
C THR A 181 1.22 -20.67 11.49
N ALA A 182 0.65 -19.62 10.90
CA ALA A 182 0.68 -19.43 9.45
C ALA A 182 2.12 -19.26 8.90
N LEU A 183 2.95 -18.47 9.57
CA LEU A 183 4.36 -18.30 9.20
C LEU A 183 5.13 -19.63 9.27
N HIS A 184 4.93 -20.43 10.32
CA HIS A 184 5.56 -21.77 10.43
C HIS A 184 5.10 -22.71 9.30
N ILE A 185 3.81 -22.63 8.89
CA ILE A 185 3.31 -23.44 7.77
C ILE A 185 3.96 -23.01 6.45
N LEU A 186 4.09 -21.72 6.18
CA LEU A 186 4.73 -21.23 4.96
C LEU A 186 6.24 -21.56 4.97
N GLU A 187 6.90 -21.45 6.12
CA GLU A 187 8.31 -21.80 6.28
C GLU A 187 8.54 -23.31 6.10
N GLY A 188 7.68 -24.15 6.68
CA GLY A 188 7.72 -25.62 6.50
C GLY A 188 7.54 -26.06 5.04
N LYS A 189 6.89 -25.21 4.22
CA LYS A 189 6.78 -25.40 2.76
C LYS A 189 7.94 -24.76 1.98
N ALA A 190 8.95 -24.23 2.66
CA ALA A 190 10.09 -23.50 2.08
C ALA A 190 9.71 -22.28 1.21
N LEU A 191 8.51 -21.71 1.40
CA LEU A 191 8.03 -20.53 0.66
C LEU A 191 8.67 -19.24 1.15
N ILE A 192 8.95 -19.18 2.46
CA ILE A 192 9.56 -18.07 3.16
C ILE A 192 10.61 -18.57 4.16
N ARG A 193 11.39 -17.64 4.71
CA ARG A 193 12.15 -17.80 5.95
C ARG A 193 11.67 -16.73 6.94
N SER A 194 11.28 -17.14 8.13
CA SER A 194 10.88 -16.22 9.21
C SER A 194 12.01 -16.09 10.22
N SER A 195 12.41 -14.87 10.52
CA SER A 195 13.37 -14.52 11.56
C SER A 195 12.81 -13.39 12.41
N ARG A 196 13.49 -13.02 13.52
CA ARG A 196 12.98 -11.98 14.41
C ARG A 196 12.77 -10.66 13.67
N GLY A 197 11.49 -10.33 13.41
CA GLY A 197 11.09 -9.06 12.78
C GLY A 197 11.29 -8.98 11.28
N THR A 198 11.65 -10.10 10.62
CA THR A 198 11.86 -10.14 9.17
C THR A 198 11.27 -11.42 8.58
N VAL A 199 10.58 -11.27 7.46
CA VAL A 199 10.12 -12.38 6.61
C VAL A 199 10.86 -12.27 5.28
N THR A 200 11.66 -13.29 4.94
CA THR A 200 12.38 -13.37 3.68
C THR A 200 11.60 -14.24 2.70
N LEU A 201 11.27 -13.71 1.53
CA LEU A 201 10.66 -14.44 0.43
C LEU A 201 11.69 -15.43 -0.18
N ARG A 202 11.29 -16.67 -0.39
CA ARG A 202 12.14 -17.75 -0.93
C ARG A 202 11.62 -18.35 -2.24
N ASP A 203 10.32 -18.59 -2.31
CA ASP A 203 9.66 -19.11 -3.51
C ASP A 203 8.44 -18.27 -3.84
N ARG A 204 8.64 -17.26 -4.70
CA ARG A 204 7.56 -16.38 -5.15
C ARG A 204 6.44 -17.17 -5.85
N GLN A 205 6.80 -18.08 -6.76
CA GLN A 205 5.80 -18.86 -7.50
C GLN A 205 5.01 -19.78 -6.58
N GLY A 206 5.65 -20.34 -5.56
CA GLY A 206 4.99 -21.13 -4.52
C GLY A 206 4.01 -20.29 -3.70
N LEU A 207 4.38 -19.05 -3.35
CA LEU A 207 3.46 -18.10 -2.69
C LEU A 207 2.28 -17.73 -3.60
N GLU A 208 2.51 -17.50 -4.90
CA GLU A 208 1.44 -17.21 -5.87
C GLU A 208 0.47 -18.39 -5.98
N ARG A 209 0.97 -19.62 -6.06
CA ARG A 209 0.13 -20.84 -6.04
C ARG A 209 -0.68 -20.96 -4.74
N LEU A 210 -0.05 -20.65 -3.60
CA LEU A 210 -0.74 -20.70 -2.30
C LEU A 210 -1.79 -19.61 -2.16
N ALA A 211 -1.49 -18.39 -2.55
CA ALA A 211 -2.43 -17.26 -2.52
C ALA A 211 -3.62 -17.48 -3.48
N GLY A 212 -3.37 -18.22 -4.57
CA GLY A 212 -4.41 -18.56 -5.56
C GLY A 212 -5.13 -17.34 -6.10
N GLY A 213 -6.42 -17.43 -6.28
CA GLY A 213 -7.25 -16.32 -6.80
C GLY A 213 -7.41 -15.12 -5.87
N SER A 214 -6.82 -15.14 -4.67
CA SER A 214 -6.82 -13.97 -3.78
C SER A 214 -5.80 -12.91 -4.20
N TYR A 215 -4.77 -13.27 -5.00
CA TYR A 215 -3.70 -12.39 -5.48
C TYR A 215 -3.76 -12.25 -7.01
N GLY A 216 -3.29 -11.13 -7.52
CA GLY A 216 -3.06 -10.88 -8.94
C GLY A 216 -4.12 -10.05 -9.65
N PHE A 217 -5.34 -9.92 -9.10
CA PHE A 217 -6.43 -9.17 -9.74
C PHE A 217 -6.15 -7.66 -9.76
N ALA A 218 -5.82 -7.06 -8.63
CA ALA A 218 -5.50 -5.64 -8.55
C ALA A 218 -4.20 -5.29 -9.30
N GLU A 219 -3.21 -6.19 -9.26
CA GLU A 219 -1.93 -6.07 -9.97
C GLU A 219 -2.12 -6.13 -11.50
N ALA A 220 -3.00 -7.01 -11.98
CA ALA A 220 -3.36 -7.08 -13.40
C ALA A 220 -4.10 -5.83 -13.85
N GLU A 221 -5.02 -5.33 -13.03
CA GLU A 221 -5.75 -4.09 -13.32
C GLU A 221 -4.83 -2.87 -13.32
N TYR A 222 -3.85 -2.81 -12.41
CA TYR A 222 -2.81 -1.77 -12.44
C TYR A 222 -2.08 -1.75 -13.80
N ARG A 223 -1.57 -2.91 -14.25
CA ARG A 223 -0.89 -3.01 -15.54
C ARG A 223 -1.78 -2.64 -16.72
N ARG A 224 -3.07 -2.93 -16.66
CA ARG A 224 -4.03 -2.59 -17.73
C ARG A 224 -4.31 -1.10 -17.82
N VAL A 225 -4.35 -0.38 -16.70
CA VAL A 225 -4.87 1.00 -16.61
C VAL A 225 -3.76 2.04 -16.54
N ILE A 226 -2.63 1.70 -15.92
CA ILE A 226 -1.51 2.63 -15.63
C ILE A 226 -0.21 2.18 -16.32
N GLY A 227 0.12 0.87 -16.28
CA GLY A 227 1.39 0.29 -16.69
C GLY A 227 1.50 -0.16 -18.15
#